data_ca76add076161f9046367f32de853ee0
#
_entry.id   ca76add076161f9046367f32de853ee0
#
_cell.length_a   1.000
_cell.length_b   1.000
_cell.length_c   1.000
_cell.angle_alpha   90.00
_cell.angle_beta   90.00
_cell.angle_gamma   90.00
#
_symmetry.space_group_name_H-M   'P 1'
#
loop_
_entity.id
_entity.type
_entity.pdbx_description
1 polymer ?
#
loop_
_entity_poly.entity_id
_entity_poly.type
_entity_poly.pdbx_seq_one_letter_code
_entity_poly.pdbx_strand_id
1 'polypeptide(L)'
;VSLESLENATYFPALVSQSTGYYEGQETPGLEHRMDFDYDVHGNQILERDYGNGNPEDVLTTTTSYHNLDDQHIYSVPEEILLTDDNGWLRRRTVSVDDAGNITETRDYLSQDSVAVNTYAFDKYGNLIEAIRPENLHGDRLSFTYQWDADLHTYLQEVRDSYGNHSAYEYDPRFGELTLRSDMN
;
A
#
# COMPACT_ATOMS: atom_id res chain seq x y z
N VAL A 1 27.56 14.80 13.58
CA VAL A 1 26.47 15.71 13.16
C VAL A 1 26.64 16.99 13.97
N SER A 2 26.96 18.11 13.31
CA SER A 2 27.05 19.42 13.98
C SER A 2 25.65 19.98 14.17
N LEU A 3 25.32 20.34 15.40
CA LEU A 3 24.03 20.93 15.80
C LEU A 3 23.98 22.45 15.56
N GLU A 4 24.58 22.94 14.49
CA GLU A 4 24.54 24.35 14.16
C GLU A 4 23.26 24.75 13.41
N SER A 5 22.55 25.69 14.02
CA SER A 5 21.37 26.41 13.51
C SER A 5 20.03 25.66 13.52
N LEU A 6 19.50 25.40 14.71
CA LEU A 6 18.19 24.73 14.94
C LEU A 6 17.07 25.69 15.29
N GLU A 7 17.11 26.95 14.86
CA GLU A 7 15.99 27.87 15.01
C GLU A 7 14.91 27.53 13.96
N ASN A 8 13.83 26.89 14.43
CA ASN A 8 12.62 26.51 13.69
C ASN A 8 12.72 25.30 12.72
N ALA A 9 13.67 24.37 12.90
CA ALA A 9 13.66 23.14 12.11
C ALA A 9 12.78 22.07 12.76
N THR A 10 11.82 21.58 12.01
CA THR A 10 11.08 20.36 12.38
C THR A 10 11.98 19.15 12.06
N TYR A 11 12.28 18.33 13.06
CA TYR A 11 13.11 17.13 12.87
C TYR A 11 12.23 15.92 12.69
N PHE A 12 12.54 15.18 11.65
CA PHE A 12 12.05 13.82 11.46
C PHE A 12 13.22 12.86 11.75
N PRO A 13 13.20 12.12 12.88
CA PRO A 13 14.20 11.11 13.15
C PRO A 13 13.98 9.92 12.21
N ALA A 14 14.82 9.78 11.17
CA ALA A 14 14.74 8.71 10.21
C ALA A 14 15.79 7.63 10.51
N LEU A 15 15.40 6.36 10.38
CA LEU A 15 16.31 5.23 10.41
C LEU A 15 16.98 5.10 9.04
N VAL A 16 18.22 5.55 8.91
CA VAL A 16 18.94 5.53 7.62
C VAL A 16 19.72 4.24 7.36
N SER A 17 20.01 3.47 8.41
CA SER A 17 20.68 2.17 8.27
C SER A 17 20.39 1.29 9.49
N GLN A 18 20.21 0.00 9.24
CA GLN A 18 20.08 -1.05 10.25
C GLN A 18 21.01 -2.20 9.92
N SER A 19 21.71 -2.74 10.93
CA SER A 19 22.56 -3.93 10.79
C SER A 19 22.24 -4.91 11.91
N THR A 20 22.20 -6.21 11.56
CA THR A 20 21.97 -7.33 12.51
C THR A 20 23.10 -8.34 12.35
N GLY A 21 23.91 -8.50 13.40
CA GLY A 21 25.00 -9.49 13.44
C GLY A 21 24.57 -10.78 14.13
N TYR A 22 24.90 -11.92 13.51
CA TYR A 22 24.67 -13.28 14.02
C TYR A 22 25.99 -13.88 14.48
N TYR A 23 26.17 -14.07 15.78
CA TYR A 23 27.48 -14.38 16.37
C TYR A 23 27.75 -15.87 16.58
N GLU A 24 26.76 -16.73 16.69
CA GLU A 24 26.85 -18.20 16.87
C GLU A 24 27.96 -18.63 17.88
N GLY A 25 28.13 -17.86 18.96
CA GLY A 25 29.16 -18.10 19.97
C GLY A 25 30.56 -17.58 19.62
N GLN A 26 30.74 -16.82 18.55
CA GLN A 26 31.98 -16.17 18.12
C GLN A 26 32.08 -14.73 18.69
N GLU A 27 33.29 -14.17 18.77
CA GLU A 27 33.50 -12.75 19.16
C GLU A 27 33.10 -11.76 18.05
N THR A 28 33.12 -12.20 16.77
CA THR A 28 32.72 -11.46 15.59
C THR A 28 31.52 -12.12 14.93
N PRO A 29 30.61 -11.37 14.29
CA PRO A 29 29.47 -11.99 13.60
C PRO A 29 29.98 -12.83 12.42
N GLY A 30 29.49 -14.08 12.34
CA GLY A 30 29.70 -14.96 11.18
C GLY A 30 28.82 -14.57 9.99
N LEU A 31 27.72 -13.88 10.25
CA LEU A 31 26.77 -13.35 9.28
C LEU A 31 26.31 -11.97 9.74
N GLU A 32 26.23 -11.02 8.81
CA GLU A 32 25.66 -9.70 9.04
C GLU A 32 24.62 -9.40 7.97
N HIS A 33 23.42 -8.99 8.40
CA HIS A 33 22.35 -8.50 7.53
C HIS A 33 22.26 -6.99 7.69
N ARG A 34 22.34 -6.25 6.58
CA ARG A 34 22.28 -4.79 6.56
C ARG A 34 21.17 -4.31 5.64
N MET A 35 20.50 -3.25 6.07
CA MET A 35 19.52 -2.51 5.28
C MET A 35 19.84 -1.01 5.37
N ASP A 36 19.72 -0.29 4.24
CA ASP A 36 19.83 1.17 4.17
C ASP A 36 18.54 1.77 3.63
N PHE A 37 18.18 2.98 4.11
CA PHE A 37 16.94 3.66 3.79
C PHE A 37 17.18 5.12 3.44
N ASP A 38 16.40 5.64 2.46
CA ASP A 38 16.31 7.07 2.16
C ASP A 38 14.85 7.53 2.20
N TYR A 39 14.65 8.81 2.51
CA TYR A 39 13.34 9.41 2.69
C TYR A 39 13.21 10.71 1.90
N ASP A 40 11.98 11.03 1.49
CA ASP A 40 11.65 12.33 0.91
C ASP A 40 11.50 13.43 1.98
N VAL A 41 11.15 14.65 1.53
CA VAL A 41 10.94 15.80 2.41
C VAL A 41 9.72 15.68 3.31
N HIS A 42 8.79 14.76 3.00
CA HIS A 42 7.58 14.48 3.77
C HIS A 42 7.77 13.34 4.77
N GLY A 43 8.94 12.67 4.73
CA GLY A 43 9.26 11.53 5.59
C GLY A 43 8.83 10.18 5.02
N ASN A 44 8.40 10.12 3.77
CA ASN A 44 8.10 8.85 3.12
C ASN A 44 9.37 8.13 2.70
N GLN A 45 9.44 6.82 2.91
CA GLN A 45 10.58 6.00 2.50
C GLN A 45 10.58 5.84 0.97
N ILE A 46 11.55 6.46 0.31
CA ILE A 46 11.70 6.42 -1.16
C ILE A 46 12.66 5.34 -1.65
N LEU A 47 13.52 4.85 -0.76
CA LEU A 47 14.49 3.82 -1.06
C LEU A 47 14.69 2.88 0.14
N GLU A 48 14.78 1.59 -0.18
CA GLU A 48 15.29 0.54 0.72
C GLU A 48 16.28 -0.30 -0.05
N ARG A 49 17.47 -0.50 0.53
CA ARG A 49 18.45 -1.47 0.02
C ARG A 49 18.67 -2.54 1.07
N ASP A 50 18.32 -3.76 0.72
CA ASP A 50 18.59 -4.95 1.51
C ASP A 50 19.83 -5.67 0.94
N TYR A 51 20.89 -5.69 1.73
CA TYR A 51 22.15 -6.33 1.37
C TYR A 51 22.20 -7.82 1.76
N GLY A 52 21.06 -8.37 2.21
CA GLY A 52 20.95 -9.77 2.59
C GLY A 52 22.03 -10.20 3.60
N ASN A 53 22.77 -11.22 3.25
CA ASN A 53 23.87 -11.77 4.07
C ASN A 53 25.24 -11.17 3.74
N GLY A 54 25.28 -9.99 3.10
CA GLY A 54 26.51 -9.28 2.73
C GLY A 54 27.13 -9.75 1.41
N ASN A 55 26.45 -10.62 0.65
CA ASN A 55 26.84 -10.92 -0.72
C ASN A 55 26.43 -9.73 -1.63
N PRO A 56 27.38 -9.02 -2.28
CA PRO A 56 27.06 -7.87 -3.11
C PRO A 56 26.24 -8.21 -4.36
N GLU A 57 26.12 -9.49 -4.74
CA GLU A 57 25.31 -9.95 -5.87
C GLU A 57 23.83 -10.18 -5.47
N ASP A 58 23.50 -10.17 -4.18
CA ASP A 58 22.17 -10.44 -3.65
C ASP A 58 21.44 -9.18 -3.16
N VAL A 59 21.88 -7.99 -3.58
CA VAL A 59 21.27 -6.73 -3.14
C VAL A 59 19.90 -6.54 -3.76
N LEU A 60 18.88 -6.46 -2.91
CA LEU A 60 17.53 -6.08 -3.32
C LEU A 60 17.32 -4.58 -3.10
N THR A 61 16.83 -3.88 -4.11
CA THR A 61 16.52 -2.46 -4.02
C THR A 61 15.05 -2.23 -4.26
N THR A 62 14.36 -1.68 -3.27
CA THR A 62 12.98 -1.19 -3.40
C THR A 62 13.03 0.32 -3.55
N THR A 63 12.44 0.85 -4.63
CA THR A 63 12.16 2.28 -4.80
C THR A 63 10.66 2.53 -4.75
N THR A 64 10.26 3.62 -4.10
CA THR A 64 8.86 4.05 -4.03
C THR A 64 8.77 5.52 -4.41
N SER A 65 7.92 5.84 -5.39
CA SER A 65 7.46 7.21 -5.65
C SER A 65 6.06 7.41 -5.06
N TYR A 66 5.72 8.65 -4.75
CA TYR A 66 4.46 9.00 -4.10
C TYR A 66 3.71 10.05 -4.91
N HIS A 67 2.38 9.97 -4.90
CA HIS A 67 1.53 11.05 -5.37
C HIS A 67 1.71 12.29 -4.48
N ASN A 68 1.81 13.45 -5.12
CA ASN A 68 1.85 14.73 -4.43
C ASN A 68 0.54 15.47 -4.70
N LEU A 69 -0.38 15.43 -3.72
CA LEU A 69 -1.68 16.10 -3.77
C LEU A 69 -1.66 17.27 -2.78
N ASP A 70 -0.98 18.36 -3.16
CA ASP A 70 -0.73 19.53 -2.32
C ASP A 70 -2.01 20.16 -1.77
N ASP A 71 -3.05 20.28 -2.60
CA ASP A 71 -4.33 20.89 -2.22
C ASP A 71 -5.07 20.07 -1.15
N GLN A 72 -4.86 18.76 -1.10
CA GLN A 72 -5.45 17.83 -0.13
C GLN A 72 -4.53 17.53 1.05
N HIS A 73 -3.27 18.00 1.00
CA HIS A 73 -2.22 17.65 1.98
C HIS A 73 -1.96 16.13 2.09
N ILE A 74 -2.04 15.41 0.96
CA ILE A 74 -1.81 13.97 0.88
C ILE A 74 -0.50 13.71 0.15
N TYR A 75 0.49 13.13 0.85
CA TYR A 75 1.86 12.93 0.34
C TYR A 75 2.35 11.48 0.49
N SER A 76 1.54 10.58 1.08
CA SER A 76 1.96 9.23 1.45
C SER A 76 1.29 8.10 0.66
N VAL A 77 0.54 8.44 -0.41
CA VAL A 77 -0.04 7.43 -1.29
C VAL A 77 0.99 7.04 -2.34
N PRO A 78 1.46 5.78 -2.37
CA PRO A 78 2.41 5.34 -3.38
C PRO A 78 1.87 5.51 -4.80
N GLU A 79 2.70 6.00 -5.71
CA GLU A 79 2.45 6.05 -7.17
C GLU A 79 3.06 4.83 -7.85
N GLU A 80 4.31 4.51 -7.51
CA GLU A 80 5.00 3.33 -7.99
C GLU A 80 5.84 2.70 -6.88
N ILE A 81 5.84 1.37 -6.82
CA ILE A 81 6.73 0.55 -5.99
C ILE A 81 7.45 -0.40 -6.94
N LEU A 82 8.77 -0.33 -6.96
CA LEU A 82 9.63 -1.13 -7.82
C LEU A 82 10.70 -1.85 -7.00
N LEU A 83 10.69 -3.18 -7.05
CA LEU A 83 11.72 -4.04 -6.48
C LEU A 83 12.63 -4.53 -7.61
N THR A 84 13.93 -4.31 -7.45
CA THR A 84 14.97 -4.73 -8.42
C THR A 84 16.08 -5.51 -7.72
N ASP A 85 16.76 -6.35 -8.50
CA ASP A 85 18.10 -6.91 -8.23
C ASP A 85 19.07 -6.47 -9.33
N ASP A 86 20.27 -7.03 -9.35
CA ASP A 86 21.30 -6.76 -10.37
C ASP A 86 20.87 -7.22 -11.79
N ASN A 87 19.89 -8.10 -11.91
CA ASN A 87 19.40 -8.64 -13.18
C ASN A 87 18.21 -7.86 -13.75
N GLY A 88 17.62 -6.97 -12.98
CA GLY A 88 16.50 -6.14 -13.40
C GLY A 88 15.37 -6.06 -12.37
N TRP A 89 14.15 -5.75 -12.83
CA TRP A 89 13.02 -5.68 -11.94
C TRP A 89 12.44 -7.06 -11.61
N LEU A 90 12.14 -7.29 -10.32
CA LEU A 90 11.53 -8.51 -9.80
C LEU A 90 10.03 -8.33 -9.56
N ARG A 91 9.64 -7.12 -9.11
CA ARG A 91 8.24 -6.79 -8.83
C ARG A 91 8.01 -5.31 -9.09
N ARG A 92 6.89 -5.00 -9.71
CA ARG A 92 6.46 -3.62 -9.97
C ARG A 92 4.97 -3.49 -9.70
N ARG A 93 4.59 -2.43 -8.99
CA ARG A 93 3.21 -2.01 -8.80
C ARG A 93 3.09 -0.52 -9.09
N THR A 94 2.03 -0.14 -9.82
CA THR A 94 1.64 1.27 -9.95
C THR A 94 0.23 1.49 -9.39
N VAL A 95 -0.02 2.71 -8.93
CA VAL A 95 -1.27 3.12 -8.29
C VAL A 95 -1.73 4.42 -8.92
N SER A 96 -3.02 4.50 -9.28
CA SER A 96 -3.67 5.74 -9.72
C SER A 96 -4.64 6.21 -8.64
N VAL A 97 -4.78 7.52 -8.48
CA VAL A 97 -5.70 8.14 -7.52
C VAL A 97 -6.62 9.14 -8.22
N ASP A 98 -7.75 9.44 -7.58
CA ASP A 98 -8.61 10.57 -7.96
C ASP A 98 -8.15 11.88 -7.29
N ASP A 99 -8.86 12.98 -7.56
CA ASP A 99 -8.56 14.30 -6.99
C ASP A 99 -8.74 14.37 -5.47
N ALA A 100 -9.43 13.42 -4.87
CA ALA A 100 -9.61 13.29 -3.42
C ALA A 100 -8.53 12.42 -2.74
N GLY A 101 -7.65 11.78 -3.54
CA GLY A 101 -6.61 10.87 -3.06
C GLY A 101 -7.06 9.43 -2.87
N ASN A 102 -8.27 9.07 -3.31
CA ASN A 102 -8.72 7.69 -3.28
C ASN A 102 -8.02 6.88 -4.38
N ILE A 103 -7.57 5.67 -4.05
CA ILE A 103 -6.93 4.76 -5.01
C ILE A 103 -7.99 4.23 -5.97
N THR A 104 -7.95 4.66 -7.24
CA THR A 104 -8.90 4.23 -8.29
C THR A 104 -8.43 3.03 -9.09
N GLU A 105 -7.12 2.78 -9.13
CA GLU A 105 -6.54 1.64 -9.84
C GLU A 105 -5.23 1.19 -9.19
N THR A 106 -5.02 -0.13 -9.17
CA THR A 106 -3.71 -0.73 -8.89
C THR A 106 -3.33 -1.67 -10.01
N ARG A 107 -2.08 -1.59 -10.49
CA ARG A 107 -1.50 -2.45 -11.51
C ARG A 107 -0.34 -3.23 -10.93
N ASP A 108 -0.48 -4.54 -10.83
CA ASP A 108 0.60 -5.46 -10.47
C ASP A 108 1.17 -6.08 -11.74
N TYR A 109 2.43 -5.75 -12.06
CA TYR A 109 3.11 -6.27 -13.24
C TYR A 109 3.63 -7.69 -12.95
N LEU A 110 3.08 -8.66 -13.67
CA LEU A 110 3.45 -10.08 -13.56
C LEU A 110 4.63 -10.41 -14.48
N SER A 111 4.75 -9.68 -15.60
CA SER A 111 5.86 -9.68 -16.55
C SER A 111 5.88 -8.35 -17.31
N GLN A 112 6.79 -8.19 -18.30
CA GLN A 112 6.80 -6.99 -19.17
C GLN A 112 5.50 -6.83 -19.97
N ASP A 113 4.86 -7.95 -20.32
CA ASP A 113 3.67 -7.98 -21.20
C ASP A 113 2.38 -8.38 -20.45
N SER A 114 2.44 -8.60 -19.14
CA SER A 114 1.30 -9.07 -18.35
C SER A 114 1.12 -8.26 -17.09
N VAL A 115 -0.10 -7.77 -16.87
CA VAL A 115 -0.46 -6.94 -15.72
C VAL A 115 -1.80 -7.38 -15.14
N ALA A 116 -1.86 -7.47 -13.83
CA ALA A 116 -3.09 -7.70 -13.08
C ALA A 116 -3.63 -6.34 -12.60
N VAL A 117 -4.82 -5.96 -13.09
CA VAL A 117 -5.41 -4.64 -12.83
C VAL A 117 -6.62 -4.78 -11.91
N ASN A 118 -6.58 -4.11 -10.75
CA ASN A 118 -7.76 -3.86 -9.93
C ASN A 118 -8.23 -2.43 -10.16
N THR A 119 -9.54 -2.22 -10.20
CA THR A 119 -10.14 -0.88 -10.27
C THR A 119 -11.14 -0.69 -9.14
N TYR A 120 -11.25 0.57 -8.68
CA TYR A 120 -12.08 0.94 -7.55
C TYR A 120 -12.86 2.22 -7.87
N ALA A 121 -14.10 2.30 -7.41
CA ALA A 121 -14.91 3.51 -7.49
C ALA A 121 -15.37 3.92 -6.09
N PHE A 122 -15.41 5.23 -5.87
CA PHE A 122 -15.80 5.82 -4.59
C PHE A 122 -16.95 6.79 -4.79
N ASP A 123 -17.76 6.94 -3.75
CA ASP A 123 -18.76 7.99 -3.70
C ASP A 123 -18.15 9.34 -3.28
N LYS A 124 -18.96 10.39 -3.25
CA LYS A 124 -18.52 11.74 -2.85
C LYS A 124 -18.09 11.86 -1.38
N TYR A 125 -18.32 10.85 -0.56
CA TYR A 125 -17.96 10.80 0.85
C TYR A 125 -16.65 9.99 1.08
N GLY A 126 -16.06 9.41 0.02
CA GLY A 126 -14.88 8.57 0.07
C GLY A 126 -15.18 7.10 0.39
N ASN A 127 -16.45 6.69 0.35
CA ASN A 127 -16.81 5.29 0.55
C ASN A 127 -16.59 4.50 -0.74
N LEU A 128 -15.96 3.32 -0.63
CA LEU A 128 -15.81 2.39 -1.74
C LEU A 128 -17.21 1.88 -2.16
N ILE A 129 -17.59 2.09 -3.43
CA ILE A 129 -18.87 1.63 -3.99
C ILE A 129 -18.72 0.48 -4.99
N GLU A 130 -17.55 0.33 -5.58
CA GLU A 130 -17.23 -0.77 -6.49
C GLU A 130 -15.77 -1.17 -6.41
N ALA A 131 -15.47 -2.46 -6.50
CA ALA A 131 -14.14 -3.01 -6.68
C ALA A 131 -14.18 -4.11 -7.75
N ILE A 132 -13.34 -3.99 -8.78
CA ILE A 132 -13.24 -4.96 -9.87
C ILE A 132 -11.86 -5.60 -9.85
N ARG A 133 -11.82 -6.92 -9.75
CA ARG A 133 -10.57 -7.71 -9.69
C ARG A 133 -9.96 -7.89 -11.08
N PRO A 134 -8.69 -8.31 -11.16
CA PRO A 134 -8.07 -8.66 -12.43
C PRO A 134 -8.85 -9.72 -13.19
N GLU A 135 -8.66 -9.75 -14.50
CA GLU A 135 -9.20 -10.80 -15.36
C GLU A 135 -8.62 -12.17 -14.97
N ASN A 136 -9.49 -13.18 -15.03
CA ASN A 136 -9.07 -14.57 -14.93
C ASN A 136 -8.58 -15.08 -16.31
N LEU A 137 -8.20 -16.35 -16.41
CA LEU A 137 -7.72 -16.96 -17.65
C LEU A 137 -8.76 -16.99 -18.79
N HIS A 138 -10.03 -16.70 -18.48
CA HIS A 138 -11.14 -16.67 -19.46
C HIS A 138 -11.55 -15.24 -19.83
N GLY A 139 -10.88 -14.22 -19.27
CA GLY A 139 -11.22 -12.82 -19.48
C GLY A 139 -12.34 -12.30 -18.56
N ASP A 140 -12.85 -13.13 -17.62
CA ASP A 140 -13.88 -12.69 -16.70
C ASP A 140 -13.26 -11.93 -15.52
N ARG A 141 -13.98 -10.94 -15.03
CA ARG A 141 -13.58 -10.15 -13.85
C ARG A 141 -14.61 -10.30 -12.72
N LEU A 142 -14.13 -10.70 -11.55
CA LEU A 142 -14.95 -10.66 -10.34
C LEU A 142 -15.09 -9.21 -9.88
N SER A 143 -16.32 -8.76 -9.68
CA SER A 143 -16.60 -7.45 -9.10
C SER A 143 -17.42 -7.55 -7.81
N PHE A 144 -17.25 -6.52 -6.97
CA PHE A 144 -18.01 -6.31 -5.75
C PHE A 144 -18.63 -4.92 -5.80
N THR A 145 -19.88 -4.81 -5.38
CA THR A 145 -20.54 -3.54 -5.12
C THR A 145 -20.85 -3.40 -3.63
N TYR A 146 -20.78 -2.18 -3.12
CA TYR A 146 -20.95 -1.85 -1.72
C TYR A 146 -22.06 -0.81 -1.59
N GLN A 147 -23.01 -1.04 -0.73
CA GLN A 147 -24.09 -0.11 -0.44
C GLN A 147 -23.93 0.41 0.99
N TRP A 148 -23.93 1.72 1.13
CA TRP A 148 -23.79 2.44 2.38
C TRP A 148 -25.13 3.03 2.81
N ASP A 149 -25.30 3.30 4.11
CA ASP A 149 -26.49 3.92 4.65
C ASP A 149 -26.71 5.32 4.03
N ALA A 150 -27.97 5.65 3.79
CA ALA A 150 -28.32 6.88 3.08
C ALA A 150 -28.30 8.14 3.96
N ASP A 151 -28.32 7.96 5.29
CA ASP A 151 -28.44 9.08 6.23
C ASP A 151 -27.07 9.60 6.71
N LEU A 152 -26.19 8.70 7.14
CA LEU A 152 -24.88 9.04 7.72
C LEU A 152 -23.73 8.75 6.76
N HIS A 153 -23.95 7.94 5.72
CA HIS A 153 -22.95 7.50 4.74
C HIS A 153 -21.69 6.86 5.39
N THR A 154 -21.91 6.14 6.50
CA THR A 154 -20.83 5.61 7.35
C THR A 154 -20.94 4.10 7.53
N TYR A 155 -22.15 3.55 7.50
CA TYR A 155 -22.39 2.13 7.76
C TYR A 155 -22.61 1.35 6.48
N LEU A 156 -21.76 0.33 6.27
CA LEU A 156 -21.91 -0.59 5.14
C LEU A 156 -23.17 -1.45 5.35
N GLN A 157 -24.14 -1.35 4.44
CA GLN A 157 -25.41 -2.09 4.54
C GLN A 157 -25.42 -3.37 3.70
N GLU A 158 -24.75 -3.37 2.55
CA GLU A 158 -24.69 -4.55 1.67
C GLU A 158 -23.36 -4.63 0.93
N VAL A 159 -22.89 -5.86 0.75
CA VAL A 159 -21.82 -6.22 -0.21
C VAL A 159 -22.40 -7.27 -1.14
N ARG A 160 -22.28 -7.06 -2.44
CA ARG A 160 -22.72 -7.99 -3.48
C ARG A 160 -21.60 -8.28 -4.46
N ASP A 161 -21.40 -9.55 -4.80
CA ASP A 161 -20.48 -9.93 -5.88
C ASP A 161 -21.19 -10.05 -7.24
N SER A 162 -20.38 -10.18 -8.31
CA SER A 162 -20.88 -10.34 -9.69
C SER A 162 -21.58 -11.68 -9.95
N TYR A 163 -21.48 -12.64 -9.03
CA TYR A 163 -22.20 -13.92 -9.10
C TYR A 163 -23.58 -13.88 -8.41
N GLY A 164 -23.92 -12.75 -7.75
CA GLY A 164 -25.18 -12.54 -7.06
C GLY A 164 -25.15 -12.94 -5.58
N ASN A 165 -24.01 -13.39 -5.06
CA ASN A 165 -23.86 -13.59 -3.63
C ASN A 165 -23.84 -12.24 -2.92
N HIS A 166 -24.48 -12.13 -1.76
CA HIS A 166 -24.51 -10.90 -0.98
C HIS A 166 -24.47 -11.16 0.52
N SER A 167 -23.94 -10.20 1.25
CA SER A 167 -24.03 -10.10 2.71
C SER A 167 -24.69 -8.78 3.08
N ALA A 168 -25.61 -8.80 4.03
CA ALA A 168 -26.28 -7.61 4.52
C ALA A 168 -25.98 -7.36 6.00
N TYR A 169 -25.98 -6.09 6.39
CA TYR A 169 -25.58 -5.64 7.72
C TYR A 169 -26.56 -4.59 8.23
N GLU A 170 -26.93 -4.68 9.52
CA GLU A 170 -27.71 -3.66 10.21
C GLU A 170 -26.93 -3.16 11.41
N TYR A 171 -27.10 -1.87 11.72
CA TYR A 171 -26.38 -1.20 12.80
C TYR A 171 -27.34 -0.43 13.71
N ASP A 172 -27.04 -0.34 15.00
CA ASP A 172 -27.64 0.65 15.87
C ASP A 172 -26.96 2.02 15.63
N PRO A 173 -27.67 2.99 15.01
CA PRO A 173 -27.05 4.26 14.62
C PRO A 173 -26.63 5.13 15.81
N ARG A 174 -27.09 4.82 17.05
CA ARG A 174 -26.72 5.56 18.26
C ARG A 174 -25.33 5.20 18.76
N PHE A 175 -24.87 3.97 18.52
CA PHE A 175 -23.62 3.44 19.05
C PHE A 175 -22.68 2.90 17.95
N GLY A 176 -23.16 2.74 16.71
CA GLY A 176 -22.41 2.15 15.61
C GLY A 176 -22.20 0.65 15.75
N GLU A 177 -22.93 -0.01 16.65
CA GLU A 177 -22.82 -1.44 16.88
C GLU A 177 -23.53 -2.23 15.78
N LEU A 178 -22.88 -3.29 15.28
CA LEU A 178 -23.49 -4.24 14.35
C LEU A 178 -24.58 -5.04 15.08
N THR A 179 -25.83 -4.91 14.65
CA THR A 179 -26.97 -5.60 15.27
C THR A 179 -27.40 -6.86 14.52
N LEU A 180 -27.18 -6.90 13.21
CA LEU A 180 -27.47 -8.06 12.37
C LEU A 180 -26.42 -8.19 11.26
N ARG A 181 -26.03 -9.43 11.00
CA ARG A 181 -25.33 -9.84 9.78
C ARG A 181 -26.07 -11.02 9.16
N SER A 182 -26.32 -10.92 7.86
CA SER A 182 -26.91 -11.99 7.06
C SER A 182 -25.99 -12.30 5.90
N ASP A 183 -25.61 -13.57 5.75
CA ASP A 183 -24.86 -14.09 4.62
C ASP A 183 -25.74 -15.04 3.80
N MET A 184 -25.37 -15.29 2.53
CA MET A 184 -26.10 -16.19 1.62
C MET A 184 -25.89 -17.70 1.89
N ASN A 185 -25.24 -18.09 2.98
CA ASN A 185 -25.02 -19.51 3.33
C ASN A 185 -26.06 -20.01 4.30
#